data_e228a51785864a4118defe0ffd1ce98a
#
_entry.id   e228a51785864a4118defe0ffd1ce98a
#
_cell.length_a   1.000
_cell.length_b   1.000
_cell.length_c   1.000
_cell.angle_alpha   90.00
_cell.angle_beta   90.00
_cell.angle_gamma   90.00
#
_symmetry.space_group_name_H-M   'P 1'
#
loop_
_entity.id
_entity.type
_entity.pdbx_description
1 polymer ?
#
loop_
_entity_poly.entity_id
_entity_poly.type
_entity_poly.pdbx_seq_one_letter_code
_entity_poly.pdbx_strand_id
1 'polypeptide(L)'
;MSLTHTIYNSAVFQQACNQFDQAADYLGMDAGLRERTKRPRRCVIVSMPVRMDNGNVEIFEGYRVQHNLSTGPAKGGIRFHEDVTLGEVAALAMWMSWKCSLVGLPFGGAKGGVVVNARDMSLTELERLSRRYMQEIIPFIGPNIDIPAPDVGTNEQVMAWMMDTYSNHVGHFDPGVITGKPIALGGSLGRREATGEGVAWFVKAYLQDLGITPEKTTVIIQGFGNVGSEAALALYEWGAEIIGISDFTGGIYNPKGIKLQEALAYTATHKSLHGYPGGQAVTNEELLELPCTVLIPAALERVITEKNAAKLQCRVLAEGANGPTTNEADKIITERGDIELIPDVLCNSGGVIVSYFEWLQNLQNYYWTKGEVFDKLYRMLAKAKASVDETQKKYRCSRRSAALVLGISRVAEAKAKRGLFP
;
A
#
# COMPACT_ATOMS: atom_id res chain seq x y z
N MET A 1 -6.64 32.02 -5.25
CA MET A 1 -6.09 31.25 -4.11
C MET A 1 -4.73 30.71 -4.52
N SER A 2 -3.71 30.81 -3.67
CA SER A 2 -2.39 30.21 -3.96
C SER A 2 -2.52 28.67 -3.93
N LEU A 3 -1.93 27.97 -4.90
CA LEU A 3 -1.90 26.48 -4.95
C LEU A 3 -1.33 25.83 -3.67
N THR A 4 -0.44 26.53 -2.98
CA THR A 4 0.07 26.14 -1.66
C THR A 4 -1.04 26.06 -0.61
N HIS A 5 -2.05 26.94 -0.64
CA HIS A 5 -3.21 26.86 0.25
C HIS A 5 -4.04 25.59 0.03
N THR A 6 -4.13 25.10 -1.20
CA THR A 6 -4.96 23.91 -1.52
C THR A 6 -4.40 22.64 -0.88
N ILE A 7 -3.06 22.42 -0.87
CA ILE A 7 -2.44 21.26 -0.24
C ILE A 7 -2.56 21.33 1.27
N TYR A 8 -2.14 22.44 1.87
CA TYR A 8 -2.05 22.57 3.34
C TYR A 8 -3.42 22.67 4.03
N ASN A 9 -4.49 23.00 3.30
CA ASN A 9 -5.85 22.99 3.83
C ASN A 9 -6.57 21.64 3.64
N SER A 10 -5.96 20.67 2.97
CA SER A 10 -6.51 19.33 2.84
C SER A 10 -6.47 18.61 4.19
N ALA A 11 -7.62 18.10 4.64
CA ALA A 11 -7.72 17.34 5.90
C ALA A 11 -6.80 16.12 5.92
N VAL A 12 -6.70 15.41 4.79
CA VAL A 12 -5.84 14.23 4.65
C VAL A 12 -4.36 14.61 4.74
N PHE A 13 -3.95 15.73 4.13
CA PHE A 13 -2.56 16.19 4.23
C PHE A 13 -2.23 16.68 5.64
N GLN A 14 -3.16 17.37 6.31
CA GLN A 14 -3.00 17.77 7.71
C GLN A 14 -2.88 16.54 8.63
N GLN A 15 -3.67 15.49 8.38
CA GLN A 15 -3.53 14.22 9.10
C GLN A 15 -2.14 13.62 8.93
N ALA A 16 -1.60 13.58 7.71
CA ALA A 16 -0.24 13.10 7.44
C ALA A 16 0.83 13.96 8.16
N CYS A 17 0.65 15.29 8.18
CA CYS A 17 1.51 16.20 8.92
C CYS A 17 1.47 15.95 10.44
N ASN A 18 0.28 15.75 11.01
CA ASN A 18 0.12 15.46 12.44
C ASN A 18 0.79 14.14 12.84
N GLN A 19 0.65 13.09 12.02
CA GLN A 19 1.35 11.82 12.23
C GLN A 19 2.87 11.99 12.16
N PHE A 20 3.36 12.80 11.24
CA PHE A 20 4.77 13.14 11.14
C PHE A 20 5.26 13.89 12.39
N ASP A 21 4.53 14.93 12.83
CA ASP A 21 4.93 15.76 13.97
C ASP A 21 5.00 14.93 15.27
N GLN A 22 4.05 14.01 15.49
CA GLN A 22 4.09 13.07 16.61
C GLN A 22 5.36 12.20 16.58
N ALA A 23 5.73 11.68 15.41
CA ALA A 23 6.95 10.88 15.28
C ALA A 23 8.23 11.74 15.43
N ALA A 24 8.21 12.99 14.94
CA ALA A 24 9.31 13.93 15.04
C ALA A 24 9.57 14.37 16.50
N ASP A 25 8.54 14.37 17.37
CA ASP A 25 8.67 14.62 18.79
C ASP A 25 9.52 13.55 19.48
N TYR A 26 9.28 12.26 19.19
CA TYR A 26 10.13 11.16 19.67
C TYR A 26 11.58 11.29 19.24
N LEU A 27 11.83 11.89 18.08
CA LEU A 27 13.17 12.08 17.52
C LEU A 27 13.88 13.34 18.01
N GLY A 28 13.19 14.23 18.76
CA GLY A 28 13.73 15.53 19.16
C GLY A 28 14.16 16.39 17.96
N MET A 29 13.42 16.28 16.83
CA MET A 29 13.79 16.92 15.57
C MET A 29 13.64 18.44 15.66
N ASP A 30 14.64 19.18 15.18
CA ASP A 30 14.58 20.65 15.11
C ASP A 30 13.52 21.16 14.10
N ALA A 31 13.05 22.40 14.31
CA ALA A 31 11.98 22.98 13.50
C ALA A 31 12.32 23.08 12.00
N GLY A 32 13.55 23.40 11.65
CA GLY A 32 13.99 23.53 10.27
C GLY A 32 13.96 22.19 9.52
N LEU A 33 14.45 21.13 10.17
CA LEU A 33 14.43 19.78 9.60
C LEU A 33 12.99 19.24 9.53
N ARG A 34 12.11 19.55 10.51
CA ARG A 34 10.67 19.20 10.46
C ARG A 34 10.01 19.79 9.23
N GLU A 35 10.13 21.10 9.01
CA GLU A 35 9.51 21.77 7.87
C GLU A 35 10.03 21.24 6.53
N ARG A 36 11.33 21.04 6.40
CA ARG A 36 11.94 20.45 5.19
C ARG A 36 11.47 19.02 4.92
N THR A 37 11.12 18.28 5.96
CA THR A 37 10.76 16.86 5.85
C THR A 37 9.28 16.67 5.57
N LYS A 38 8.41 17.52 6.08
CA LYS A 38 6.97 17.52 5.80
C LYS A 38 6.62 17.95 4.38
N ARG A 39 7.34 18.93 3.83
CA ARG A 39 6.94 19.56 2.57
C ARG A 39 7.31 18.70 1.36
N PRO A 40 6.37 18.49 0.42
CA PRO A 40 6.70 17.89 -0.87
C PRO A 40 7.78 18.70 -1.59
N ARG A 41 8.72 18.00 -2.20
CA ARG A 41 9.78 18.65 -2.98
C ARG A 41 9.24 19.28 -4.27
N ARG A 42 8.26 18.63 -4.89
CA ARG A 42 7.68 19.06 -6.17
C ARG A 42 6.25 18.57 -6.32
N CYS A 43 5.40 19.44 -6.83
CA CYS A 43 4.05 19.11 -7.26
C CYS A 43 3.89 19.52 -8.72
N VAL A 44 3.38 18.63 -9.56
CA VAL A 44 3.09 18.85 -10.97
C VAL A 44 1.59 18.68 -11.15
N ILE A 45 0.95 19.64 -11.81
CA ILE A 45 -0.45 19.59 -12.21
C ILE A 45 -0.47 19.67 -13.73
N VAL A 46 -1.21 18.76 -14.35
CA VAL A 46 -1.29 18.68 -15.81
C VAL A 46 -2.74 18.70 -16.28
N SER A 47 -2.97 19.31 -17.43
CA SER A 47 -4.25 19.35 -18.11
C SER A 47 -4.16 18.53 -19.40
N MET A 48 -5.02 17.53 -19.54
CA MET A 48 -4.90 16.49 -20.55
C MET A 48 -6.12 16.45 -21.47
N PRO A 49 -6.05 17.08 -22.66
CA PRO A 49 -7.09 16.89 -23.66
C PRO A 49 -7.01 15.49 -24.25
N VAL A 50 -8.12 14.76 -24.21
CA VAL A 50 -8.27 13.40 -24.73
C VAL A 50 -9.47 13.35 -25.67
N ARG A 51 -9.30 12.76 -26.87
CA ARG A 51 -10.40 12.50 -27.78
C ARG A 51 -11.15 11.25 -27.35
N MET A 52 -12.43 11.42 -27.07
CA MET A 52 -13.33 10.35 -26.66
C MET A 52 -13.83 9.55 -27.89
N ASP A 53 -14.42 8.38 -27.66
CA ASP A 53 -14.92 7.52 -28.72
C ASP A 53 -16.10 8.14 -29.48
N ASN A 54 -16.85 9.04 -28.84
CA ASN A 54 -17.90 9.84 -29.45
C ASN A 54 -17.39 10.99 -30.33
N GLY A 55 -16.05 11.19 -30.45
CA GLY A 55 -15.40 12.22 -31.22
C GLY A 55 -15.18 13.54 -30.50
N ASN A 56 -15.77 13.76 -29.34
CA ASN A 56 -15.55 14.95 -28.51
C ASN A 56 -14.15 14.95 -27.88
N VAL A 57 -13.71 16.12 -27.46
CA VAL A 57 -12.51 16.28 -26.67
C VAL A 57 -12.89 16.62 -25.24
N GLU A 58 -12.48 15.78 -24.30
CA GLU A 58 -12.60 16.03 -22.87
C GLU A 58 -11.25 16.39 -22.27
N ILE A 59 -11.28 17.22 -21.23
CA ILE A 59 -10.05 17.70 -20.56
C ILE A 59 -10.03 17.11 -19.15
N PHE A 60 -9.02 16.29 -18.87
CA PHE A 60 -8.80 15.68 -17.56
C PHE A 60 -7.70 16.43 -16.81
N GLU A 61 -7.82 16.49 -15.49
CA GLU A 61 -6.79 17.02 -14.62
C GLU A 61 -5.99 15.87 -13.98
N GLY A 62 -4.67 16.01 -13.95
CA GLY A 62 -3.79 15.01 -13.35
C GLY A 62 -2.71 15.64 -12.48
N TYR A 63 -2.21 14.83 -11.53
CA TYR A 63 -1.23 15.24 -10.52
C TYR A 63 -0.07 14.26 -10.47
N ARG A 64 1.16 14.77 -10.26
CA ARG A 64 2.29 13.99 -9.77
C ARG A 64 2.98 14.76 -8.66
N VAL A 65 3.05 14.19 -7.46
CA VAL A 65 3.72 14.76 -6.30
C VAL A 65 4.93 13.92 -5.94
N GLN A 66 6.11 14.55 -5.91
CA GLN A 66 7.36 13.99 -5.41
C GLN A 66 7.63 14.55 -4.02
N HIS A 67 7.39 13.73 -2.99
CA HIS A 67 7.56 14.18 -1.61
C HIS A 67 9.03 14.18 -1.20
N ASN A 68 9.76 13.10 -1.45
CA ASN A 68 11.15 12.94 -1.03
C ASN A 68 12.01 12.31 -2.14
N LEU A 69 13.21 12.86 -2.35
CA LEU A 69 14.24 12.37 -3.26
C LEU A 69 15.61 12.24 -2.55
N SER A 70 15.63 12.33 -1.22
CA SER A 70 16.89 12.32 -0.47
C SER A 70 17.48 10.93 -0.32
N THR A 71 16.67 9.90 -0.37
CA THR A 71 17.03 8.50 -0.18
C THR A 71 17.16 7.71 -1.49
N GLY A 72 16.84 8.32 -2.62
CA GLY A 72 16.88 7.72 -3.96
C GLY A 72 15.78 8.26 -4.85
N PRO A 73 15.52 7.61 -6.01
CA PRO A 73 14.42 8.00 -6.89
C PRO A 73 13.08 7.91 -6.14
N ALA A 74 12.15 8.81 -6.47
CA ALA A 74 10.83 8.75 -5.88
C ALA A 74 10.06 7.50 -6.34
N LYS A 75 9.15 6.98 -5.52
CA LYS A 75 8.36 5.79 -5.82
C LYS A 75 6.93 5.95 -5.35
N GLY A 76 5.95 5.63 -6.21
CA GLY A 76 4.56 5.60 -5.81
C GLY A 76 3.57 5.39 -6.95
N GLY A 77 2.38 4.88 -6.59
CA GLY A 77 1.31 4.54 -7.53
C GLY A 77 0.66 5.75 -8.22
N ILE A 78 -0.11 5.47 -9.26
CA ILE A 78 -0.96 6.43 -9.96
C ILE A 78 -2.40 5.98 -9.78
N ARG A 79 -3.24 6.84 -9.16
CA ARG A 79 -4.66 6.58 -8.90
C ARG A 79 -5.53 7.24 -9.95
N PHE A 80 -6.45 6.49 -10.53
CA PHE A 80 -7.52 7.02 -11.37
C PHE A 80 -8.84 6.93 -10.60
N HIS A 81 -9.31 8.07 -10.11
CA HIS A 81 -10.54 8.14 -9.33
C HIS A 81 -11.15 9.55 -9.41
N GLU A 82 -12.46 9.66 -9.40
CA GLU A 82 -13.18 10.93 -9.51
C GLU A 82 -12.92 11.89 -8.33
N ASP A 83 -12.67 11.36 -7.14
CA ASP A 83 -12.44 12.14 -5.92
C ASP A 83 -10.95 12.51 -5.69
N VAL A 84 -10.06 12.20 -6.62
CA VAL A 84 -8.63 12.51 -6.47
C VAL A 84 -8.41 14.02 -6.35
N THR A 85 -7.68 14.41 -5.33
CA THR A 85 -7.28 15.82 -5.11
C THR A 85 -5.78 15.95 -4.94
N LEU A 86 -5.23 17.13 -5.23
CA LEU A 86 -3.81 17.41 -5.04
C LEU A 86 -3.36 17.20 -3.57
N GLY A 87 -4.23 17.55 -2.60
CA GLY A 87 -3.94 17.37 -1.17
C GLY A 87 -3.87 15.90 -0.76
N GLU A 88 -4.76 15.06 -1.28
CA GLU A 88 -4.72 13.61 -1.09
C GLU A 88 -3.45 13.01 -1.69
N VAL A 89 -3.13 13.37 -2.95
CA VAL A 89 -1.92 12.89 -3.63
C VAL A 89 -0.65 13.29 -2.87
N ALA A 90 -0.61 14.49 -2.28
CA ALA A 90 0.50 14.94 -1.46
C ALA A 90 0.65 14.14 -0.14
N ALA A 91 -0.46 13.83 0.52
CA ALA A 91 -0.46 12.98 1.72
C ALA A 91 0.04 11.56 1.41
N LEU A 92 -0.50 10.96 0.35
CA LEU A 92 -0.10 9.63 -0.10
C LEU A 92 1.38 9.57 -0.52
N ALA A 93 1.92 10.63 -1.15
CA ALA A 93 3.34 10.74 -1.48
C ALA A 93 4.22 10.82 -0.23
N MET A 94 3.76 11.51 0.82
CA MET A 94 4.42 11.57 2.13
C MET A 94 4.46 10.19 2.78
N TRP A 95 3.34 9.48 2.86
CA TRP A 95 3.28 8.12 3.41
C TRP A 95 4.14 7.12 2.63
N MET A 96 4.24 7.26 1.30
CA MET A 96 5.16 6.46 0.49
C MET A 96 6.63 6.67 0.88
N SER A 97 7.04 7.90 1.25
CA SER A 97 8.41 8.17 1.74
C SER A 97 8.70 7.38 3.02
N TRP A 98 7.74 7.38 3.97
CA TRP A 98 7.91 6.66 5.22
C TRP A 98 7.90 5.15 5.02
N LYS A 99 6.99 4.64 4.19
CA LYS A 99 6.86 3.23 3.88
C LYS A 99 8.12 2.66 3.21
N CYS A 100 8.64 3.32 2.18
CA CYS A 100 9.86 2.89 1.51
C CYS A 100 11.07 2.89 2.46
N SER A 101 11.19 3.95 3.25
CA SER A 101 12.29 4.08 4.21
C SER A 101 12.20 3.08 5.36
N LEU A 102 10.99 2.82 5.88
CA LEU A 102 10.73 1.84 6.94
C LEU A 102 11.30 0.46 6.60
N VAL A 103 11.05 -0.02 5.40
CA VAL A 103 11.53 -1.33 4.95
C VAL A 103 12.94 -1.29 4.33
N GLY A 104 13.61 -0.14 4.40
CA GLY A 104 15.00 0.02 3.98
C GLY A 104 15.21 0.05 2.47
N LEU A 105 14.20 0.46 1.70
CA LEU A 105 14.34 0.64 0.26
C LEU A 105 15.10 1.93 -0.07
N PRO A 106 15.95 1.93 -1.11
CA PRO A 106 16.66 3.12 -1.58
C PRO A 106 15.74 3.99 -2.45
N PHE A 107 14.55 4.29 -1.94
CA PHE A 107 13.54 5.09 -2.61
C PHE A 107 13.10 6.28 -1.76
N GLY A 108 12.80 7.37 -2.45
CA GLY A 108 11.95 8.41 -1.92
C GLY A 108 10.47 8.05 -2.01
N GLY A 109 9.60 9.05 -1.91
CA GLY A 109 8.16 8.86 -2.03
C GLY A 109 7.55 9.79 -3.06
N ALA A 110 6.66 9.25 -3.88
CA ALA A 110 5.82 9.99 -4.80
C ALA A 110 4.40 9.41 -4.85
N LYS A 111 3.51 10.14 -5.48
CA LYS A 111 2.17 9.69 -5.83
C LYS A 111 1.66 10.43 -7.05
N GLY A 112 0.90 9.75 -7.88
CA GLY A 112 0.17 10.35 -8.98
C GLY A 112 -1.33 10.15 -8.83
N GLY A 113 -2.09 10.94 -9.57
CA GLY A 113 -3.53 10.77 -9.66
C GLY A 113 -4.10 11.48 -10.87
N VAL A 114 -5.22 10.99 -11.38
CA VAL A 114 -6.02 11.60 -12.42
C VAL A 114 -7.46 11.62 -11.96
N VAL A 115 -8.11 12.76 -12.11
CA VAL A 115 -9.54 12.95 -11.78
C VAL A 115 -10.38 12.33 -12.90
N VAL A 116 -10.80 11.09 -12.71
CA VAL A 116 -11.57 10.32 -13.71
C VAL A 116 -12.23 9.12 -13.08
N ASN A 117 -13.45 8.76 -13.52
CA ASN A 117 -14.02 7.45 -13.25
C ASN A 117 -13.57 6.46 -14.36
N ALA A 118 -12.52 5.71 -14.09
CA ALA A 118 -11.95 4.78 -15.07
C ALA A 118 -12.91 3.64 -15.47
N ARG A 119 -13.98 3.40 -14.69
CA ARG A 119 -14.99 2.37 -15.00
C ARG A 119 -15.96 2.79 -16.11
N ASP A 120 -16.10 4.10 -16.31
CA ASP A 120 -17.00 4.67 -17.32
C ASP A 120 -16.30 4.83 -18.68
N MET A 121 -14.99 4.57 -18.74
CA MET A 121 -14.19 4.69 -19.97
C MET A 121 -14.13 3.36 -20.73
N SER A 122 -14.16 3.46 -22.07
CA SER A 122 -13.75 2.32 -22.90
C SER A 122 -12.26 2.03 -22.72
N LEU A 123 -11.85 0.80 -23.08
CA LEU A 123 -10.43 0.43 -23.02
C LEU A 123 -9.54 1.36 -23.87
N THR A 124 -10.05 1.80 -25.02
CA THR A 124 -9.36 2.71 -25.94
C THR A 124 -9.24 4.12 -25.39
N GLU A 125 -10.27 4.61 -24.72
CA GLU A 125 -10.24 5.91 -24.04
C GLU A 125 -9.27 5.90 -22.86
N LEU A 126 -9.28 4.81 -22.06
CA LEU A 126 -8.37 4.61 -20.93
C LEU A 126 -6.90 4.54 -21.41
N GLU A 127 -6.64 3.90 -22.55
CA GLU A 127 -5.31 3.88 -23.17
C GLU A 127 -4.85 5.28 -23.56
N ARG A 128 -5.70 6.06 -24.27
CA ARG A 128 -5.38 7.42 -24.68
C ARG A 128 -5.10 8.32 -23.46
N LEU A 129 -5.93 8.26 -22.44
CA LEU A 129 -5.74 9.00 -21.20
C LEU A 129 -4.43 8.62 -20.49
N SER A 130 -4.15 7.33 -20.37
CA SER A 130 -2.95 6.82 -19.71
C SER A 130 -1.67 7.27 -20.43
N ARG A 131 -1.66 7.18 -21.77
CA ARG A 131 -0.54 7.64 -22.60
C ARG A 131 -0.39 9.16 -22.53
N ARG A 132 -1.51 9.90 -22.54
CA ARG A 132 -1.48 11.36 -22.42
C ARG A 132 -0.96 11.79 -21.06
N TYR A 133 -1.42 11.19 -19.97
CA TYR A 133 -0.89 11.48 -18.64
C TYR A 133 0.61 11.22 -18.56
N MET A 134 1.06 10.06 -19.05
CA MET A 134 2.49 9.76 -19.04
C MET A 134 3.30 10.77 -19.85
N GLN A 135 2.82 11.18 -21.02
CA GLN A 135 3.49 12.18 -21.87
C GLN A 135 3.70 13.51 -21.14
N GLU A 136 2.72 13.95 -20.34
CA GLU A 136 2.82 15.22 -19.61
C GLU A 136 3.80 15.15 -18.42
N ILE A 137 3.98 13.98 -17.80
CA ILE A 137 4.87 13.82 -16.64
C ILE A 137 6.28 13.34 -17.00
N ILE A 138 6.56 12.95 -18.22
CA ILE A 138 7.87 12.47 -18.68
C ILE A 138 9.06 13.33 -18.20
N PRO A 139 9.01 14.66 -18.20
CA PRO A 139 10.14 15.47 -17.73
C PRO A 139 10.54 15.24 -16.27
N PHE A 140 9.67 14.61 -15.50
CA PHE A 140 9.84 14.40 -14.05
C PHE A 140 9.98 12.90 -13.67
N ILE A 141 9.83 12.00 -14.67
CA ILE A 141 9.80 10.55 -14.49
C ILE A 141 11.06 9.92 -15.06
N GLY A 142 11.44 8.78 -14.56
CA GLY A 142 12.57 8.01 -15.08
C GLY A 142 13.08 6.99 -14.07
N PRO A 143 13.79 5.95 -14.50
CA PRO A 143 14.22 4.86 -13.63
C PRO A 143 15.13 5.31 -12.48
N ASN A 144 15.79 6.47 -12.61
CA ASN A 144 16.64 7.07 -11.58
C ASN A 144 16.06 8.36 -10.97
N ILE A 145 14.83 8.74 -11.32
CA ILE A 145 14.20 10.00 -10.91
C ILE A 145 12.95 9.73 -10.08
N ASP A 146 11.95 9.12 -10.71
CA ASP A 146 10.65 8.84 -10.10
C ASP A 146 9.99 7.67 -10.85
N ILE A 147 9.60 6.64 -10.12
CA ILE A 147 9.16 5.35 -10.64
C ILE A 147 7.69 5.15 -10.29
N PRO A 148 6.76 5.34 -11.23
CA PRO A 148 5.34 5.05 -11.04
C PRO A 148 5.05 3.56 -10.80
N ALA A 149 3.83 3.27 -10.35
CA ALA A 149 3.29 1.94 -10.11
C ALA A 149 1.76 1.98 -10.22
N PRO A 150 1.07 0.84 -10.27
CA PRO A 150 -0.38 0.83 -10.23
C PRO A 150 -0.95 1.21 -8.86
N ASP A 151 -2.17 1.72 -8.86
CA ASP A 151 -3.00 2.04 -7.69
C ASP A 151 -4.49 1.84 -8.05
N VAL A 152 -5.42 2.35 -7.25
CA VAL A 152 -6.87 2.30 -7.55
C VAL A 152 -7.15 2.87 -8.95
N GLY A 153 -7.93 2.17 -9.73
CA GLY A 153 -8.32 2.55 -11.11
C GLY A 153 -7.23 2.32 -12.17
N THR A 154 -6.05 1.82 -11.80
CA THR A 154 -4.99 1.44 -12.74
C THR A 154 -4.54 -0.01 -12.52
N ASN A 155 -3.96 -0.63 -13.53
CA ASN A 155 -3.56 -2.02 -13.53
C ASN A 155 -2.30 -2.26 -14.38
N GLU A 156 -1.92 -3.52 -14.55
CA GLU A 156 -0.74 -3.92 -15.34
C GLU A 156 -0.79 -3.41 -16.78
N GLN A 157 -1.99 -3.40 -17.41
CA GLN A 157 -2.16 -2.92 -18.78
C GLN A 157 -1.93 -1.40 -18.89
N VAL A 158 -2.42 -0.63 -17.93
CA VAL A 158 -2.15 0.82 -17.84
C VAL A 158 -0.65 1.07 -17.67
N MET A 159 0.02 0.29 -16.85
CA MET A 159 1.48 0.38 -16.68
C MET A 159 2.24 0.03 -17.97
N ALA A 160 1.74 -0.94 -18.74
CA ALA A 160 2.31 -1.28 -20.05
C ALA A 160 2.23 -0.10 -21.03
N TRP A 161 1.06 0.54 -21.15
CA TRP A 161 0.90 1.72 -22.02
C TRP A 161 1.76 2.91 -21.61
N MET A 162 1.89 3.15 -20.30
CA MET A 162 2.73 4.21 -19.77
C MET A 162 4.22 3.95 -20.02
N MET A 163 4.68 2.72 -19.79
CA MET A 163 6.05 2.30 -20.07
C MET A 163 6.39 2.42 -21.57
N ASP A 164 5.49 1.96 -22.43
CA ASP A 164 5.65 2.07 -23.88
C ASP A 164 5.72 3.54 -24.34
N THR A 165 4.87 4.40 -23.79
CA THR A 165 4.91 5.85 -24.08
C THR A 165 6.25 6.48 -23.70
N TYR A 166 6.80 6.12 -22.54
CA TYR A 166 8.12 6.59 -22.12
C TYR A 166 9.23 6.04 -23.03
N SER A 167 9.21 4.75 -23.32
CA SER A 167 10.22 4.09 -24.18
C SER A 167 10.25 4.70 -25.58
N ASN A 168 9.08 5.02 -26.18
CA ASN A 168 8.99 5.71 -27.45
C ASN A 168 9.58 7.13 -27.39
N HIS A 169 9.40 7.84 -26.26
CA HIS A 169 9.93 9.18 -26.07
C HIS A 169 11.48 9.18 -25.96
N VAL A 170 12.04 8.24 -25.21
CA VAL A 170 13.51 8.15 -25.04
C VAL A 170 14.22 7.39 -26.18
N GLY A 171 13.46 6.75 -27.07
CA GLY A 171 13.98 6.08 -28.26
C GLY A 171 14.56 4.68 -28.01
N HIS A 172 14.33 4.08 -26.84
CA HIS A 172 14.73 2.70 -26.53
C HIS A 172 13.79 2.09 -25.49
N PHE A 173 13.74 0.76 -25.43
CA PHE A 173 12.98 0.03 -24.43
C PHE A 173 13.59 0.25 -23.04
N ASP A 174 12.82 0.88 -22.14
CA ASP A 174 13.23 1.16 -20.75
C ASP A 174 12.18 0.66 -19.76
N PRO A 175 12.22 -0.63 -19.39
CA PRO A 175 11.25 -1.21 -18.47
C PRO A 175 11.44 -0.76 -17.02
N GLY A 176 12.58 -0.16 -16.68
CA GLY A 176 12.90 0.34 -15.34
C GLY A 176 12.13 1.59 -14.93
N VAL A 177 11.48 2.26 -15.87
CA VAL A 177 10.75 3.52 -15.61
C VAL A 177 9.52 3.33 -14.72
N ILE A 178 8.89 2.15 -14.73
CA ILE A 178 7.63 1.87 -14.05
C ILE A 178 7.60 0.45 -13.52
N THR A 179 6.83 0.18 -12.46
CA THR A 179 6.65 -1.17 -11.92
C THR A 179 5.18 -1.60 -11.90
N GLY A 180 4.94 -2.90 -11.74
CA GLY A 180 3.60 -3.48 -11.82
C GLY A 180 3.17 -3.72 -13.27
N LYS A 181 4.13 -3.97 -14.14
CA LYS A 181 3.94 -4.33 -15.54
C LYS A 181 3.56 -5.81 -15.72
N PRO A 182 2.97 -6.19 -16.85
CA PRO A 182 2.87 -7.59 -17.26
C PRO A 182 4.25 -8.26 -17.29
N ILE A 183 4.29 -9.55 -16.99
CA ILE A 183 5.54 -10.35 -16.99
C ILE A 183 6.26 -10.24 -18.34
N ALA A 184 5.51 -10.29 -19.46
CA ALA A 184 6.06 -10.18 -20.81
C ALA A 184 6.82 -8.86 -21.08
N LEU A 185 6.61 -7.83 -20.26
CA LEU A 185 7.23 -6.51 -20.36
C LEU A 185 8.19 -6.21 -19.19
N GLY A 186 8.72 -7.25 -18.55
CA GLY A 186 9.67 -7.11 -17.46
C GLY A 186 9.03 -6.97 -16.08
N GLY A 187 7.77 -7.39 -15.92
CA GLY A 187 7.14 -7.55 -14.59
C GLY A 187 7.83 -8.63 -13.76
N SER A 188 7.74 -8.55 -12.44
CA SER A 188 8.36 -9.52 -11.53
C SER A 188 7.39 -10.64 -11.16
N LEU A 189 7.86 -11.88 -11.20
CA LEU A 189 7.17 -13.00 -10.56
C LEU A 189 6.94 -12.70 -9.08
N GLY A 190 5.83 -13.21 -8.53
CA GLY A 190 5.45 -12.97 -7.14
C GLY A 190 4.89 -11.57 -6.83
N ARG A 191 4.83 -10.64 -7.81
CA ARG A 191 4.36 -9.26 -7.55
C ARG A 191 2.90 -9.22 -7.12
N ARG A 192 2.06 -10.06 -7.72
CA ARG A 192 0.62 -10.12 -7.41
C ARG A 192 0.40 -10.60 -5.98
N GLU A 193 1.09 -11.64 -5.57
CA GLU A 193 0.96 -12.29 -4.28
C GLU A 193 1.67 -11.53 -3.14
N ALA A 194 2.66 -10.71 -3.47
CA ALA A 194 3.61 -10.12 -2.52
C ALA A 194 3.00 -9.40 -1.32
N THR A 195 1.87 -8.73 -1.49
CA THR A 195 1.24 -8.01 -0.38
C THR A 195 0.60 -9.00 0.59
N GLY A 196 -0.20 -9.95 0.09
CA GLY A 196 -0.84 -10.98 0.92
C GLY A 196 0.18 -11.91 1.60
N GLU A 197 1.21 -12.33 0.87
CA GLU A 197 2.35 -13.09 1.42
C GLU A 197 3.07 -12.33 2.53
N GLY A 198 3.28 -11.02 2.34
CA GLY A 198 3.88 -10.17 3.37
C GLY A 198 3.02 -10.09 4.63
N VAL A 199 1.70 -9.91 4.49
CA VAL A 199 0.74 -9.94 5.60
C VAL A 199 0.83 -11.28 6.34
N ALA A 200 0.74 -12.39 5.61
CA ALA A 200 0.83 -13.73 6.19
C ALA A 200 2.17 -13.96 6.90
N TRP A 201 3.28 -13.49 6.32
CA TRP A 201 4.59 -13.59 6.94
C TRP A 201 4.65 -12.86 8.29
N PHE A 202 4.15 -11.62 8.37
CA PHE A 202 4.11 -10.87 9.63
C PHE A 202 3.21 -11.55 10.65
N VAL A 203 2.02 -12.03 10.24
CA VAL A 203 1.12 -12.78 11.12
C VAL A 203 1.85 -13.98 11.72
N LYS A 204 2.47 -14.82 10.89
CA LYS A 204 3.25 -15.99 11.33
C LYS A 204 4.35 -15.60 12.33
N ALA A 205 5.12 -14.55 12.04
CA ALA A 205 6.22 -14.09 12.86
C ALA A 205 5.75 -13.60 14.24
N TYR A 206 4.67 -12.83 14.31
CA TYR A 206 4.14 -12.34 15.59
C TYR A 206 3.40 -13.42 16.39
N LEU A 207 2.72 -14.35 15.73
CA LEU A 207 2.15 -15.52 16.42
C LEU A 207 3.24 -16.41 17.05
N GLN A 208 4.38 -16.58 16.36
CA GLN A 208 5.54 -17.29 16.92
C GLN A 208 6.09 -16.58 18.17
N ASP A 209 6.20 -15.26 18.15
CA ASP A 209 6.61 -14.47 19.33
C ASP A 209 5.63 -14.63 20.51
N LEU A 210 4.34 -14.83 20.22
CA LEU A 210 3.29 -15.11 21.21
C LEU A 210 3.20 -16.58 21.64
N GLY A 211 3.99 -17.49 21.04
CA GLY A 211 3.95 -18.93 21.30
C GLY A 211 2.68 -19.61 20.78
N ILE A 212 2.02 -19.03 19.77
CA ILE A 212 0.80 -19.57 19.16
C ILE A 212 1.17 -20.36 17.91
N THR A 213 0.75 -21.62 17.85
CA THR A 213 1.03 -22.55 16.74
C THR A 213 -0.04 -22.46 15.64
N PRO A 214 0.26 -22.92 14.40
CA PRO A 214 -0.70 -22.92 13.29
C PRO A 214 -2.04 -23.56 13.64
N GLU A 215 -2.00 -24.73 14.24
CA GLU A 215 -3.18 -25.56 14.56
C GLU A 215 -4.13 -24.91 15.59
N LYS A 216 -3.63 -23.90 16.30
CA LYS A 216 -4.41 -23.10 17.26
C LYS A 216 -4.81 -21.74 16.71
N THR A 217 -4.56 -21.50 15.44
CA THR A 217 -4.79 -20.20 14.79
C THR A 217 -6.06 -20.24 13.94
N THR A 218 -7.05 -19.47 14.35
CA THR A 218 -8.23 -19.17 13.55
C THR A 218 -8.11 -17.78 12.94
N VAL A 219 -8.50 -17.63 11.67
CA VAL A 219 -8.30 -16.38 10.91
C VAL A 219 -9.61 -15.88 10.32
N ILE A 220 -9.88 -14.60 10.51
CA ILE A 220 -10.95 -13.86 9.83
C ILE A 220 -10.31 -12.81 8.93
N ILE A 221 -10.78 -12.74 7.68
CA ILE A 221 -10.26 -11.81 6.66
C ILE A 221 -11.40 -11.01 6.07
N GLN A 222 -11.40 -9.70 6.30
CA GLN A 222 -12.31 -8.78 5.63
C GLN A 222 -11.70 -8.33 4.31
N GLY A 223 -12.37 -8.66 3.20
CA GLY A 223 -11.88 -8.37 1.86
C GLY A 223 -11.17 -9.57 1.22
N PHE A 224 -11.87 -10.26 0.32
CA PHE A 224 -11.35 -11.45 -0.39
C PHE A 224 -10.85 -11.10 -1.81
N GLY A 225 -10.25 -9.90 -1.94
CA GLY A 225 -9.50 -9.44 -3.11
C GLY A 225 -8.05 -9.97 -3.11
N ASN A 226 -7.18 -9.38 -3.94
CA ASN A 226 -5.80 -9.85 -4.09
C ASN A 226 -5.04 -9.99 -2.76
N VAL A 227 -5.12 -9.01 -1.86
CA VAL A 227 -4.39 -9.06 -0.58
C VAL A 227 -4.96 -10.13 0.34
N GLY A 228 -6.28 -10.11 0.52
CA GLY A 228 -6.94 -11.02 1.46
C GLY A 228 -6.93 -12.47 1.01
N SER A 229 -7.16 -12.75 -0.28
CA SER A 229 -7.14 -14.13 -0.80
C SER A 229 -5.74 -14.75 -0.75
N GLU A 230 -4.70 -13.98 -1.09
CA GLU A 230 -3.31 -14.47 -1.02
C GLU A 230 -2.86 -14.64 0.44
N ALA A 231 -3.24 -13.72 1.35
CA ALA A 231 -2.96 -13.89 2.78
C ALA A 231 -3.69 -15.11 3.36
N ALA A 232 -4.96 -15.33 2.96
CA ALA A 232 -5.71 -16.52 3.34
C ALA A 232 -5.02 -17.81 2.90
N LEU A 233 -4.59 -17.86 1.64
CA LEU A 233 -3.91 -19.03 1.06
C LEU A 233 -2.61 -19.32 1.80
N ALA A 234 -1.75 -18.32 2.00
CA ALA A 234 -0.47 -18.48 2.67
C ALA A 234 -0.59 -18.88 4.17
N LEU A 235 -1.66 -18.44 4.84
CA LEU A 235 -1.94 -18.85 6.22
C LEU A 235 -2.57 -20.25 6.29
N TYR A 236 -3.45 -20.58 5.35
CA TYR A 236 -4.03 -21.92 5.23
C TYR A 236 -2.95 -22.97 4.95
N GLU A 237 -2.03 -22.73 4.02
CA GLU A 237 -0.89 -23.59 3.72
C GLU A 237 0.06 -23.74 4.92
N TRP A 238 0.13 -22.75 5.79
CA TRP A 238 0.87 -22.82 7.05
C TRP A 238 0.18 -23.69 8.10
N GLY A 239 -1.11 -24.03 7.92
CA GLY A 239 -1.90 -24.86 8.81
C GLY A 239 -2.88 -24.09 9.71
N ALA A 240 -3.11 -22.80 9.47
CA ALA A 240 -4.13 -22.03 10.16
C ALA A 240 -5.53 -22.29 9.57
N GLU A 241 -6.56 -22.20 10.39
CA GLU A 241 -7.94 -22.41 9.99
C GLU A 241 -8.62 -21.08 9.59
N ILE A 242 -9.04 -20.96 8.36
CA ILE A 242 -9.78 -19.78 7.88
C ILE A 242 -11.25 -19.97 8.24
N ILE A 243 -11.75 -19.18 9.21
CA ILE A 243 -13.12 -19.30 9.73
C ILE A 243 -14.07 -18.21 9.23
N GLY A 244 -13.54 -17.13 8.65
CA GLY A 244 -14.35 -16.02 8.13
C GLY A 244 -13.65 -15.31 6.97
N ILE A 245 -14.41 -15.04 5.92
CA ILE A 245 -13.98 -14.24 4.76
C ILE A 245 -15.11 -13.33 4.31
N SER A 246 -14.80 -12.16 3.74
CA SER A 246 -15.83 -11.29 3.17
C SER A 246 -15.38 -10.55 1.92
N ASP A 247 -16.32 -10.08 1.14
CA ASP A 247 -16.14 -9.14 0.05
C ASP A 247 -17.12 -7.96 0.13
N PHE A 248 -17.31 -7.25 -0.98
CA PHE A 248 -18.24 -6.10 -1.06
C PHE A 248 -19.72 -6.52 -0.92
N THR A 249 -20.05 -7.80 -1.06
CA THR A 249 -21.42 -8.34 -0.95
C THR A 249 -21.77 -8.81 0.46
N GLY A 250 -20.79 -8.93 1.36
CA GLY A 250 -20.94 -9.42 2.73
C GLY A 250 -19.91 -10.48 3.09
N GLY A 251 -20.10 -11.14 4.22
CA GLY A 251 -19.19 -12.15 4.74
C GLY A 251 -19.81 -13.55 4.83
N ILE A 252 -18.92 -14.54 4.91
CA ILE A 252 -19.23 -15.94 5.20
C ILE A 252 -18.43 -16.34 6.44
N TYR A 253 -19.09 -16.90 7.43
CA TYR A 253 -18.50 -17.38 8.67
C TYR A 253 -18.78 -18.85 8.89
N ASN A 254 -17.75 -19.63 9.22
CA ASN A 254 -17.85 -21.02 9.58
C ASN A 254 -16.84 -21.34 10.70
N PRO A 255 -17.25 -21.51 11.95
CA PRO A 255 -16.33 -21.78 13.06
C PRO A 255 -15.63 -23.15 12.97
N LYS A 256 -16.01 -24.01 12.02
CA LYS A 256 -15.38 -25.31 11.71
C LYS A 256 -14.43 -25.23 10.50
N GLY A 257 -14.11 -24.01 10.06
CA GLY A 257 -13.26 -23.77 8.91
C GLY A 257 -14.02 -23.66 7.58
N ILE A 258 -13.55 -22.74 6.73
CA ILE A 258 -14.00 -22.55 5.36
C ILE A 258 -13.08 -23.37 4.45
N LYS A 259 -13.66 -24.11 3.52
CA LYS A 259 -12.92 -24.83 2.47
C LYS A 259 -12.36 -23.80 1.48
N LEU A 260 -11.16 -23.30 1.76
CA LEU A 260 -10.58 -22.16 1.08
C LEU A 260 -10.48 -22.35 -0.44
N GLN A 261 -10.07 -23.53 -0.91
CA GLN A 261 -9.96 -23.81 -2.35
C GLN A 261 -11.32 -23.74 -3.07
N GLU A 262 -12.41 -24.22 -2.41
CA GLU A 262 -13.76 -24.11 -2.94
C GLU A 262 -14.22 -22.63 -2.99
N ALA A 263 -13.91 -21.84 -1.97
CA ALA A 263 -14.23 -20.40 -1.93
C ALA A 263 -13.47 -19.62 -3.01
N LEU A 264 -12.18 -19.92 -3.25
CA LEU A 264 -11.38 -19.31 -4.32
C LEU A 264 -11.94 -19.66 -5.70
N ALA A 265 -12.30 -20.91 -5.93
CA ALA A 265 -12.92 -21.35 -7.20
C ALA A 265 -14.29 -20.69 -7.41
N TYR A 266 -15.09 -20.59 -6.34
CA TYR A 266 -16.39 -19.93 -6.38
C TYR A 266 -16.26 -18.45 -6.77
N THR A 267 -15.39 -17.70 -6.11
CA THR A 267 -15.17 -16.28 -6.41
C THR A 267 -14.56 -16.04 -7.79
N ALA A 268 -13.71 -16.95 -8.27
CA ALA A 268 -13.18 -16.88 -9.63
C ALA A 268 -14.29 -16.95 -10.69
N THR A 269 -15.33 -17.75 -10.44
CA THR A 269 -16.48 -17.94 -11.34
C THR A 269 -17.55 -16.86 -11.17
N HIS A 270 -17.96 -16.59 -9.91
CA HIS A 270 -19.11 -15.72 -9.60
C HIS A 270 -18.72 -14.27 -9.36
N LYS A 271 -17.42 -13.96 -9.27
CA LYS A 271 -16.87 -12.63 -9.00
C LYS A 271 -17.27 -12.04 -7.64
N SER A 272 -17.90 -12.82 -6.77
CA SER A 272 -18.30 -12.44 -5.40
C SER A 272 -18.48 -13.69 -4.52
N LEU A 273 -18.56 -13.46 -3.20
CA LEU A 273 -18.89 -14.49 -2.21
C LEU A 273 -20.41 -14.69 -2.04
N HIS A 274 -21.24 -13.85 -2.68
CA HIS A 274 -22.69 -13.93 -2.54
C HIS A 274 -23.22 -15.32 -2.90
N GLY A 275 -23.96 -15.94 -1.96
CA GLY A 275 -24.51 -17.27 -2.16
C GLY A 275 -23.53 -18.43 -2.01
N TYR A 276 -22.27 -18.20 -1.62
CA TYR A 276 -21.33 -19.29 -1.33
C TYR A 276 -21.82 -20.12 -0.14
N PRO A 277 -21.98 -21.47 -0.30
CA PRO A 277 -22.65 -22.32 0.70
C PRO A 277 -21.70 -22.77 1.83
N GLY A 278 -20.46 -22.30 1.88
CA GLY A 278 -19.40 -22.78 2.79
C GLY A 278 -19.52 -22.33 4.25
N GLY A 279 -20.60 -21.63 4.65
CA GLY A 279 -20.82 -21.13 5.99
C GLY A 279 -22.07 -20.30 6.12
N GLN A 280 -22.21 -19.63 7.28
CA GLN A 280 -23.31 -18.70 7.56
C GLN A 280 -23.00 -17.34 6.93
N ALA A 281 -23.97 -16.74 6.26
CA ALA A 281 -23.87 -15.36 5.78
C ALA A 281 -23.92 -14.39 6.96
N VAL A 282 -23.01 -13.40 6.96
CA VAL A 282 -22.90 -12.33 7.95
C VAL A 282 -22.61 -11.01 7.24
N THR A 283 -22.84 -9.88 7.90
CA THR A 283 -22.41 -8.57 7.38
C THR A 283 -20.90 -8.36 7.56
N ASN A 284 -20.33 -7.37 6.86
CA ASN A 284 -18.93 -7.00 7.06
C ASN A 284 -18.66 -6.49 8.48
N GLU A 285 -19.62 -5.77 9.07
CA GLU A 285 -19.54 -5.24 10.43
C GLU A 285 -19.57 -6.37 11.47
N GLU A 286 -20.50 -7.31 11.32
CA GLU A 286 -20.60 -8.48 12.22
C GLU A 286 -19.33 -9.31 12.14
N LEU A 287 -18.78 -9.54 10.94
CA LEU A 287 -17.56 -10.35 10.74
C LEU A 287 -16.38 -9.82 11.53
N LEU A 288 -16.21 -8.49 11.61
CA LEU A 288 -15.10 -7.85 12.34
C LEU A 288 -15.16 -8.08 13.85
N GLU A 289 -16.36 -8.30 14.41
CA GLU A 289 -16.60 -8.47 15.85
C GLU A 289 -16.61 -9.94 16.29
N LEU A 290 -16.48 -10.90 15.36
CA LEU A 290 -16.46 -12.34 15.68
C LEU A 290 -15.13 -12.78 16.30
N PRO A 291 -15.16 -13.79 17.21
CA PRO A 291 -13.97 -14.27 17.87
C PRO A 291 -13.03 -15.01 16.90
N CYS A 292 -11.75 -14.65 16.94
CA CYS A 292 -10.68 -15.29 16.14
C CYS A 292 -9.31 -15.07 16.80
N THR A 293 -8.31 -15.82 16.37
CA THR A 293 -6.92 -15.56 16.75
C THR A 293 -6.37 -14.36 15.98
N VAL A 294 -6.64 -14.28 14.67
CA VAL A 294 -6.13 -13.26 13.78
C VAL A 294 -7.27 -12.61 12.99
N LEU A 295 -7.34 -11.29 13.05
CA LEU A 295 -8.22 -10.48 12.22
C LEU A 295 -7.41 -9.70 11.19
N ILE A 296 -7.76 -9.83 9.90
CA ILE A 296 -7.08 -9.16 8.78
C ILE A 296 -8.06 -8.28 8.02
N PRO A 297 -8.17 -6.97 8.33
CA PRO A 297 -8.87 -6.03 7.46
C PRO A 297 -8.02 -5.76 6.20
N ALA A 298 -8.48 -6.25 5.06
CA ALA A 298 -7.77 -6.22 3.77
C ALA A 298 -8.61 -5.60 2.62
N ALA A 299 -9.69 -4.87 2.95
CA ALA A 299 -10.60 -4.26 1.98
C ALA A 299 -10.49 -2.73 1.96
N LEU A 300 -11.15 -2.06 2.88
CA LEU A 300 -11.34 -0.62 2.89
C LEU A 300 -10.63 0.06 4.06
N GLU A 301 -10.41 1.35 3.91
CA GLU A 301 -9.99 2.22 4.99
C GLU A 301 -11.12 2.43 6.01
N ARG A 302 -10.75 2.79 7.26
CA ARG A 302 -11.66 3.24 8.34
C ARG A 302 -12.79 2.25 8.67
N VAL A 303 -12.53 0.94 8.58
CA VAL A 303 -13.48 -0.12 8.95
C VAL A 303 -13.44 -0.44 10.45
N ILE A 304 -12.32 -0.16 11.12
CA ILE A 304 -12.16 -0.25 12.56
C ILE A 304 -12.17 1.17 13.12
N THR A 305 -13.21 1.47 13.87
CA THR A 305 -13.52 2.79 14.42
C THR A 305 -13.74 2.69 15.92
N GLU A 306 -13.98 3.84 16.57
CA GLU A 306 -14.37 3.89 17.99
C GLU A 306 -15.61 3.07 18.33
N LYS A 307 -16.47 2.76 17.33
CA LYS A 307 -17.71 2.01 17.52
C LYS A 307 -17.50 0.51 17.72
N ASN A 308 -16.46 -0.06 17.11
CA ASN A 308 -16.19 -1.50 17.12
C ASN A 308 -14.84 -1.86 17.74
N ALA A 309 -13.88 -0.94 17.91
CA ALA A 309 -12.56 -1.23 18.45
C ALA A 309 -12.58 -1.92 19.82
N ALA A 310 -13.50 -1.53 20.71
CA ALA A 310 -13.66 -2.15 22.01
C ALA A 310 -14.25 -3.57 21.96
N LYS A 311 -14.93 -3.93 20.86
CA LYS A 311 -15.61 -5.22 20.67
C LYS A 311 -14.79 -6.25 19.92
N LEU A 312 -13.63 -5.86 19.37
CA LEU A 312 -12.76 -6.80 18.66
C LEU A 312 -12.34 -7.95 19.56
N GLN A 313 -12.43 -9.19 19.03
CA GLN A 313 -12.16 -10.41 19.77
C GLN A 313 -11.00 -11.20 19.13
N CYS A 314 -9.91 -10.50 18.82
CA CYS A 314 -8.70 -11.12 18.24
C CYS A 314 -7.47 -10.94 19.13
N ARG A 315 -6.47 -11.80 18.96
CA ARG A 315 -5.13 -11.65 19.58
C ARG A 315 -4.20 -10.85 18.70
N VAL A 316 -4.34 -10.98 17.39
CA VAL A 316 -3.53 -10.27 16.40
C VAL A 316 -4.47 -9.54 15.44
N LEU A 317 -4.24 -8.23 15.28
CA LEU A 317 -4.87 -7.41 14.26
C LEU A 317 -3.82 -7.05 13.22
N ALA A 318 -3.92 -7.61 12.00
CA ALA A 318 -2.96 -7.41 10.92
C ALA A 318 -3.57 -6.57 9.80
N GLU A 319 -3.13 -5.34 9.65
CA GLU A 319 -3.69 -4.38 8.71
C GLU A 319 -3.21 -4.63 7.27
N GLY A 320 -3.98 -5.42 6.51
CA GLY A 320 -3.72 -5.68 5.09
C GLY A 320 -4.10 -4.52 4.17
N ALA A 321 -5.18 -3.80 4.46
CA ALA A 321 -5.58 -2.57 3.79
C ALA A 321 -4.73 -1.36 4.25
N ASN A 322 -4.81 -0.24 3.54
CA ASN A 322 -4.23 1.01 4.01
C ASN A 322 -5.23 1.76 4.90
N GLY A 323 -4.79 2.20 6.08
CA GLY A 323 -5.59 2.97 7.03
C GLY A 323 -6.90 2.32 7.47
N PRO A 324 -6.97 1.00 7.73
CA PRO A 324 -8.23 0.36 8.10
C PRO A 324 -8.70 0.74 9.50
N THR A 325 -7.81 1.19 10.36
CA THR A 325 -8.07 1.59 11.75
C THR A 325 -7.95 3.11 11.90
N THR A 326 -8.98 3.75 12.49
CA THR A 326 -8.94 5.19 12.79
C THR A 326 -7.99 5.49 13.94
N ASN A 327 -7.56 6.74 14.09
CA ASN A 327 -6.69 7.16 15.20
C ASN A 327 -7.35 6.96 16.57
N GLU A 328 -8.66 7.15 16.66
CA GLU A 328 -9.48 6.95 17.86
C GLU A 328 -9.52 5.46 18.22
N ALA A 329 -9.74 4.60 17.23
CA ALA A 329 -9.72 3.15 17.41
C ALA A 329 -8.32 2.63 17.81
N ASP A 330 -7.26 3.16 17.22
CA ASP A 330 -5.87 2.81 17.55
C ASP A 330 -5.54 3.09 19.03
N LYS A 331 -6.04 4.21 19.57
CA LYS A 331 -5.91 4.52 21.01
C LYS A 331 -6.62 3.50 21.88
N ILE A 332 -7.88 3.17 21.57
CA ILE A 332 -8.66 2.17 22.31
C ILE A 332 -7.94 0.81 22.29
N ILE A 333 -7.45 0.36 21.14
CA ILE A 333 -6.74 -0.91 20.99
C ILE A 333 -5.43 -0.88 21.80
N THR A 334 -4.70 0.23 21.75
CA THR A 334 -3.45 0.42 22.50
C THR A 334 -3.68 0.38 24.01
N GLU A 335 -4.74 1.05 24.49
CA GLU A 335 -5.12 1.07 25.92
C GLU A 335 -5.60 -0.30 26.43
N ARG A 336 -6.28 -1.07 25.59
CA ARG A 336 -6.65 -2.46 25.91
C ARG A 336 -5.44 -3.34 26.15
N GLY A 337 -4.39 -3.23 25.33
CA GLY A 337 -3.13 -3.93 25.48
C GLY A 337 -3.20 -5.46 25.30
N ASP A 338 -4.36 -6.03 24.95
CA ASP A 338 -4.57 -7.46 24.71
C ASP A 338 -4.46 -7.86 23.25
N ILE A 339 -4.46 -6.89 22.33
CA ILE A 339 -4.37 -7.07 20.88
C ILE A 339 -2.99 -6.67 20.37
N GLU A 340 -2.31 -7.60 19.71
CA GLU A 340 -1.08 -7.35 18.99
C GLU A 340 -1.39 -6.72 17.62
N LEU A 341 -1.23 -5.40 17.49
CA LEU A 341 -1.52 -4.67 16.26
C LEU A 341 -0.27 -4.63 15.36
N ILE A 342 -0.42 -5.08 14.11
CA ILE A 342 0.58 -4.97 13.04
C ILE A 342 0.13 -3.86 12.09
N PRO A 343 0.74 -2.66 12.14
CA PRO A 343 0.25 -1.50 11.39
C PRO A 343 0.45 -1.66 9.89
N ASP A 344 -0.44 -1.09 9.11
CA ASP A 344 -0.52 -1.16 7.66
C ASP A 344 0.79 -0.80 6.94
N VAL A 345 1.46 0.26 7.40
CA VAL A 345 2.74 0.72 6.81
C VAL A 345 3.82 -0.36 6.85
N LEU A 346 3.76 -1.28 7.82
CA LEU A 346 4.63 -2.45 7.95
C LEU A 346 3.98 -3.68 7.29
N CYS A 347 2.74 -4.00 7.68
CA CYS A 347 2.04 -5.23 7.37
C CYS A 347 1.89 -5.47 5.85
N ASN A 348 1.48 -4.44 5.10
CA ASN A 348 1.24 -4.54 3.66
C ASN A 348 2.44 -4.09 2.79
N SER A 349 3.64 -4.04 3.38
CA SER A 349 4.85 -3.57 2.69
C SER A 349 5.42 -4.54 1.66
N GLY A 350 4.97 -5.79 1.63
CA GLY A 350 5.44 -6.80 0.68
C GLY A 350 5.34 -6.34 -0.79
N GLY A 351 4.23 -5.69 -1.14
CA GLY A 351 4.01 -5.18 -2.48
C GLY A 351 5.05 -4.16 -2.95
N VAL A 352 5.43 -3.21 -2.10
CA VAL A 352 6.45 -2.21 -2.46
C VAL A 352 7.86 -2.80 -2.50
N ILE A 353 8.15 -3.82 -1.67
CA ILE A 353 9.42 -4.54 -1.69
C ILE A 353 9.57 -5.30 -3.02
N VAL A 354 8.55 -6.04 -3.47
CA VAL A 354 8.64 -6.74 -4.76
C VAL A 354 8.59 -5.77 -5.94
N SER A 355 7.94 -4.61 -5.82
CA SER A 355 8.11 -3.53 -6.80
C SER A 355 9.55 -3.04 -6.90
N TYR A 356 10.28 -2.96 -5.79
CA TYR A 356 11.71 -2.67 -5.80
C TYR A 356 12.51 -3.78 -6.50
N PHE A 357 12.18 -5.04 -6.28
CA PHE A 357 12.83 -6.16 -6.98
C PHE A 357 12.55 -6.14 -8.48
N GLU A 358 11.33 -5.79 -8.91
CA GLU A 358 11.01 -5.61 -10.33
C GLU A 358 11.91 -4.54 -10.97
N TRP A 359 12.05 -3.39 -10.31
CA TRP A 359 12.93 -2.32 -10.77
C TRP A 359 14.40 -2.77 -10.84
N LEU A 360 14.93 -3.47 -9.82
CA LEU A 360 16.29 -4.01 -9.84
C LEU A 360 16.50 -4.99 -10.99
N GLN A 361 15.58 -5.93 -11.20
CA GLN A 361 15.64 -6.91 -12.28
C GLN A 361 15.67 -6.22 -13.65
N ASN A 362 14.87 -5.16 -13.81
CA ASN A 362 14.82 -4.38 -15.05
C ASN A 362 16.12 -3.60 -15.30
N LEU A 363 16.73 -2.99 -14.27
CA LEU A 363 18.01 -2.30 -14.40
C LEU A 363 19.18 -3.25 -14.71
N GLN A 364 19.09 -4.48 -14.22
CA GLN A 364 20.12 -5.51 -14.40
C GLN A 364 19.90 -6.38 -15.65
N ASN A 365 18.71 -6.30 -16.27
CA ASN A 365 18.24 -7.21 -17.33
C ASN A 365 18.41 -8.69 -16.95
N TYR A 366 18.16 -9.00 -15.67
CA TYR A 366 18.26 -10.35 -15.13
C TYR A 366 17.07 -10.64 -14.20
N TYR A 367 16.33 -11.69 -14.52
CA TYR A 367 15.04 -12.00 -13.87
C TYR A 367 15.18 -13.18 -12.91
N TRP A 368 14.60 -13.02 -11.73
CA TRP A 368 14.64 -14.01 -10.65
C TRP A 368 13.44 -14.96 -10.75
N THR A 369 13.63 -16.18 -10.27
CA THR A 369 12.52 -17.13 -10.04
C THR A 369 11.61 -16.62 -8.90
N LYS A 370 10.37 -17.12 -8.86
CA LYS A 370 9.41 -16.78 -7.78
C LYS A 370 9.99 -17.11 -6.39
N GLY A 371 10.69 -18.25 -6.26
CA GLY A 371 11.36 -18.63 -5.01
C GLY A 371 12.40 -17.62 -4.56
N GLU A 372 13.29 -17.18 -5.46
CA GLU A 372 14.29 -16.16 -5.15
C GLU A 372 13.66 -14.82 -4.73
N VAL A 373 12.55 -14.44 -5.37
CA VAL A 373 11.80 -13.21 -5.02
C VAL A 373 11.28 -13.33 -3.58
N PHE A 374 10.65 -14.44 -3.22
CA PHE A 374 10.09 -14.61 -1.87
C PHE A 374 11.16 -14.80 -0.80
N ASP A 375 12.25 -15.50 -1.05
CA ASP A 375 13.37 -15.61 -0.12
C ASP A 375 13.94 -14.22 0.24
N LYS A 376 14.10 -13.37 -0.78
CA LYS A 376 14.58 -11.99 -0.58
C LYS A 376 13.52 -11.13 0.14
N LEU A 377 12.24 -11.30 -0.21
CA LEU A 377 11.12 -10.63 0.46
C LEU A 377 11.13 -10.92 1.96
N TYR A 378 11.14 -12.19 2.34
CA TYR A 378 11.09 -12.61 3.75
C TYR A 378 12.28 -12.10 4.56
N ARG A 379 13.49 -12.08 3.99
CA ARG A 379 14.66 -11.48 4.64
C ARG A 379 14.48 -9.97 4.90
N MET A 380 13.87 -9.24 3.95
CA MET A 380 13.61 -7.81 4.14
C MET A 380 12.52 -7.55 5.18
N LEU A 381 11.45 -8.36 5.17
CA LEU A 381 10.39 -8.28 6.19
C LEU A 381 10.92 -8.57 7.59
N ALA A 382 11.78 -9.61 7.73
CA ALA A 382 12.42 -9.94 9.00
C ALA A 382 13.27 -8.79 9.54
N LYS A 383 14.07 -8.16 8.68
CA LYS A 383 14.87 -6.99 9.05
C LYS A 383 14.00 -5.80 9.45
N ALA A 384 12.90 -5.57 8.71
CA ALA A 384 11.96 -4.49 9.02
C ALA A 384 11.28 -4.72 10.37
N LYS A 385 10.77 -5.95 10.63
CA LYS A 385 10.19 -6.34 11.93
C LYS A 385 11.17 -6.06 13.07
N ALA A 386 12.38 -6.61 12.99
CA ALA A 386 13.40 -6.46 14.04
C ALA A 386 13.70 -4.98 14.33
N SER A 387 13.83 -4.16 13.28
CA SER A 387 14.08 -2.71 13.42
C SER A 387 12.90 -1.97 14.06
N VAL A 388 11.65 -2.34 13.76
CA VAL A 388 10.45 -1.77 14.37
C VAL A 388 10.34 -2.18 15.83
N ASP A 389 10.57 -3.46 16.16
CA ASP A 389 10.52 -3.97 17.53
C ASP A 389 11.61 -3.31 18.40
N GLU A 390 12.82 -3.09 17.88
CA GLU A 390 13.89 -2.35 18.55
C GLU A 390 13.48 -0.88 18.78
N THR A 391 12.90 -0.23 17.77
CA THR A 391 12.43 1.15 17.85
C THR A 391 11.30 1.29 18.88
N GLN A 392 10.38 0.34 18.93
CA GLN A 392 9.30 0.27 19.91
C GLN A 392 9.85 0.21 21.35
N LYS A 393 10.83 -0.67 21.58
CA LYS A 393 11.50 -0.81 22.88
C LYS A 393 12.25 0.47 23.28
N LYS A 394 12.99 1.07 22.34
CA LYS A 394 13.79 2.27 22.54
C LYS A 394 12.94 3.46 22.97
N TYR A 395 11.84 3.71 22.27
CA TYR A 395 10.98 4.89 22.49
C TYR A 395 9.76 4.59 23.39
N ARG A 396 9.54 3.34 23.79
CA ARG A 396 8.41 2.90 24.63
C ARG A 396 7.07 3.39 24.07
N CYS A 397 6.85 3.22 22.78
CA CYS A 397 5.68 3.68 22.05
C CYS A 397 4.91 2.53 21.41
N SER A 398 3.73 2.80 20.80
CA SER A 398 2.99 1.79 20.05
C SER A 398 3.80 1.32 18.82
N ARG A 399 3.50 0.12 18.30
CA ARG A 399 4.18 -0.38 17.09
C ARG A 399 3.92 0.51 15.88
N ARG A 400 2.72 1.10 15.75
CA ARG A 400 2.43 2.08 14.71
C ARG A 400 3.36 3.31 14.81
N SER A 401 3.49 3.88 16.00
CA SER A 401 4.41 4.99 16.24
C SER A 401 5.86 4.59 15.95
N ALA A 402 6.30 3.40 16.39
CA ALA A 402 7.65 2.91 16.14
C ALA A 402 7.95 2.76 14.65
N ALA A 403 7.00 2.25 13.85
CA ALA A 403 7.13 2.13 12.42
C ALA A 403 7.29 3.50 11.73
N LEU A 404 6.48 4.49 12.14
CA LEU A 404 6.59 5.85 11.61
C LEU A 404 7.90 6.52 12.05
N VAL A 405 8.27 6.43 13.33
CA VAL A 405 9.54 6.97 13.87
C VAL A 405 10.73 6.40 13.09
N LEU A 406 10.76 5.10 12.85
CA LEU A 406 11.83 4.45 12.09
C LEU A 406 11.91 4.95 10.64
N GLY A 407 10.77 4.99 9.94
CA GLY A 407 10.71 5.46 8.55
C GLY A 407 11.13 6.91 8.42
N ILE A 408 10.63 7.77 9.30
CA ILE A 408 10.91 9.21 9.32
C ILE A 408 12.36 9.48 9.72
N SER A 409 12.90 8.78 10.71
CA SER A 409 14.29 8.99 11.18
C SER A 409 15.31 8.78 10.06
N ARG A 410 15.15 7.75 9.24
CA ARG A 410 16.04 7.45 8.12
C ARG A 410 15.99 8.52 7.02
N VAL A 411 14.79 9.05 6.72
CA VAL A 411 14.65 10.16 5.77
C VAL A 411 15.26 11.45 6.33
N ALA A 412 15.00 11.73 7.60
CA ALA A 412 15.55 12.91 8.28
C ALA A 412 17.08 12.88 8.35
N GLU A 413 17.66 11.71 8.68
CA GLU A 413 19.11 11.52 8.68
C GLU A 413 19.71 11.75 7.28
N ALA A 414 19.11 11.19 6.24
CA ALA A 414 19.56 11.40 4.87
C ALA A 414 19.50 12.89 4.47
N LYS A 415 18.42 13.59 4.83
CA LYS A 415 18.28 15.03 4.59
C LYS A 415 19.30 15.86 5.38
N ALA A 416 19.54 15.52 6.63
CA ALA A 416 20.54 16.21 7.47
C ALA A 416 21.95 16.05 6.92
N LYS A 417 22.36 14.82 6.56
CA LYS A 417 23.68 14.53 5.97
C LYS A 417 23.88 15.17 4.60
N ARG A 418 22.85 15.33 3.77
CA ARG A 418 22.91 16.02 2.48
C ARG A 418 22.97 17.54 2.60
N GLY A 419 22.65 18.09 3.77
CA GLY A 419 22.69 19.51 4.02
C GLY A 419 21.61 20.31 3.27
N LEU A 420 21.89 21.61 3.10
CA LEU A 420 21.14 22.56 2.29
C LEU A 420 21.99 22.98 1.10
N PHE A 421 21.35 23.16 -0.05
CA PHE A 421 21.98 23.71 -1.24
C PHE A 421 21.22 24.96 -1.68
N PRO A 422 21.94 26.00 -2.06
CA PRO A 422 23.24 26.50 -1.62
C PRO A 422 23.16 26.95 -0.19
#